data_bff1fefc07b1e0e3066fe22b38c770b6
#
_entry.id   bff1fefc07b1e0e3066fe22b38c770b6
#
_cell.length_a   1.000
_cell.length_b   1.000
_cell.length_c   1.000
_cell.angle_alpha   90.00
_cell.angle_beta   90.00
_cell.angle_gamma   90.00
#
_symmetry.space_group_name_H-M   'P 1'
#
loop_
_entity.id
_entity.type
_entity.pdbx_description
1 polymer ?
#
loop_
_entity_poly.entity_id
_entity_poly.type
_entity_poly.pdbx_seq_one_letter_code
_entity_poly.pdbx_strand_id
1 'polypeptide(L)'
;MVIIDSPSEIVNFINQPLTPSEWYHVTQDKINNFAESTSDHQWIHIDVERAKKEMPEGKTIAHGYFMLSLLPMLAAQNAKINNTSRTLNYGSDKVRFINMVKVDSFVRINRTILSCDNMKNGGFRVVNKCELEIQDESKPGFIAETISLVFP
;
A
#
# COMPACT_ATOMS: atom_id res chain seq x y z
N MET A 1 -7.72 8.51 11.65
CA MET A 1 -8.17 7.12 11.45
C MET A 1 -9.70 7.07 11.62
N VAL A 2 -10.40 6.51 10.64
CA VAL A 2 -11.85 6.28 10.70
C VAL A 2 -12.14 5.02 11.52
N ILE A 3 -13.21 5.03 12.34
CA ILE A 3 -13.70 3.84 13.06
C ILE A 3 -15.00 3.39 12.38
N ILE A 4 -15.05 2.12 12.01
CA ILE A 4 -16.22 1.45 11.43
C ILE A 4 -16.65 0.39 12.43
N ASP A 5 -17.86 0.47 12.96
CA ASP A 5 -18.28 -0.32 14.12
C ASP A 5 -18.47 -1.80 13.82
N SER A 6 -18.73 -2.16 12.56
CA SER A 6 -18.83 -3.56 12.13
C SER A 6 -18.56 -3.71 10.63
N PRO A 7 -18.23 -4.93 10.15
CA PRO A 7 -18.04 -5.18 8.73
C PRO A 7 -19.27 -4.82 7.87
N SER A 8 -20.49 -4.95 8.39
CA SER A 8 -21.71 -4.59 7.66
C SER A 8 -21.86 -3.08 7.43
N GLU A 9 -21.17 -2.25 8.20
CA GLU A 9 -21.24 -0.79 8.07
C GLU A 9 -20.22 -0.22 7.09
N ILE A 10 -19.31 -1.05 6.56
CA ILE A 10 -18.35 -0.63 5.53
C ILE A 10 -19.07 0.03 4.34
N VAL A 11 -20.27 -0.44 4.00
CA VAL A 11 -21.08 0.10 2.91
C VAL A 11 -21.36 1.60 3.05
N ASN A 12 -21.43 2.13 4.27
CA ASN A 12 -21.67 3.54 4.53
C ASN A 12 -20.50 4.45 4.14
N PHE A 13 -19.32 3.89 3.87
CA PHE A 13 -18.11 4.61 3.53
C PHE A 13 -17.71 4.47 2.05
N ILE A 14 -18.56 3.86 1.22
CA ILE A 14 -18.30 3.70 -0.22
C ILE A 14 -18.19 5.08 -0.88
N ASN A 15 -17.17 5.23 -1.74
CA ASN A 15 -16.84 6.46 -2.46
C ASN A 15 -16.50 7.68 -1.58
N GLN A 16 -16.25 7.45 -0.29
CA GLN A 16 -15.72 8.49 0.59
C GLN A 16 -14.20 8.28 0.76
N PRO A 17 -13.38 9.33 0.61
CA PRO A 17 -11.96 9.24 0.89
C PRO A 17 -11.75 9.02 2.39
N LEU A 18 -10.95 8.00 2.74
CA LEU A 18 -10.56 7.76 4.12
C LEU A 18 -9.41 8.71 4.51
N THR A 19 -9.21 8.92 5.81
CA THR A 19 -8.04 9.66 6.31
C THR A 19 -6.77 9.03 5.78
N PRO A 20 -5.83 9.78 5.18
CA PRO A 20 -4.54 9.23 4.74
C PRO A 20 -3.79 8.54 5.88
N SER A 21 -2.93 7.58 5.56
CA SER A 21 -2.02 7.01 6.57
C SER A 21 -0.97 8.02 7.02
N GLU A 22 -0.28 7.70 8.11
CA GLU A 22 0.95 8.40 8.47
C GLU A 22 2.03 8.19 7.40
N TRP A 23 3.01 9.10 7.39
CA TRP A 23 4.15 9.01 6.51
C TRP A 23 5.09 7.88 6.93
N TYR A 24 5.47 7.05 5.97
CA TYR A 24 6.43 5.97 6.15
C TYR A 24 7.74 6.32 5.47
N HIS A 25 8.84 6.31 6.22
CA HIS A 25 10.20 6.57 5.71
C HIS A 25 10.78 5.31 5.05
N VAL A 26 11.11 5.39 3.78
CA VAL A 26 11.69 4.32 2.96
C VAL A 26 13.21 4.38 3.04
N THR A 27 13.80 3.66 4.00
CA THR A 27 15.26 3.64 4.20
C THR A 27 15.94 2.56 3.36
N GLN A 28 17.27 2.71 3.14
CA GLN A 28 18.06 1.70 2.44
C GLN A 28 18.02 0.34 3.15
N ASP A 29 18.06 0.31 4.49
CA ASP A 29 18.00 -0.94 5.25
C ASP A 29 16.69 -1.70 5.01
N LYS A 30 15.57 -0.99 4.90
CA LYS A 30 14.27 -1.62 4.59
C LYS A 30 14.24 -2.18 3.17
N ILE A 31 14.85 -1.48 2.21
CA ILE A 31 14.99 -1.96 0.82
C ILE A 31 15.86 -3.21 0.80
N ASN A 32 17.00 -3.19 1.48
CA ASN A 32 17.89 -4.33 1.58
C ASN A 32 17.20 -5.56 2.23
N ASN A 33 16.46 -5.35 3.33
CA ASN A 33 15.70 -6.42 3.98
C ASN A 33 14.65 -7.04 3.08
N PHE A 34 13.99 -6.24 2.23
CA PHE A 34 13.04 -6.74 1.25
C PHE A 34 13.77 -7.55 0.16
N ALA A 35 14.90 -7.05 -0.34
CA ALA A 35 15.75 -7.75 -1.30
C ALA A 35 16.18 -9.13 -0.77
N GLU A 36 16.63 -9.21 0.48
CA GLU A 36 17.01 -10.48 1.13
C GLU A 36 15.81 -11.43 1.24
N SER A 37 14.65 -10.91 1.66
CA SER A 37 13.44 -11.73 1.87
C SER A 37 12.88 -12.32 0.55
N THR A 38 13.11 -11.65 -0.57
CA THR A 38 12.55 -12.03 -1.89
C THR A 38 13.60 -12.56 -2.84
N SER A 39 14.89 -12.47 -2.50
CA SER A 39 16.04 -12.74 -3.38
C SER A 39 16.07 -11.84 -4.63
N ASP A 40 15.42 -10.69 -4.61
CA ASP A 40 15.49 -9.68 -5.67
C ASP A 40 16.61 -8.68 -5.38
N HIS A 41 17.82 -9.06 -5.75
CA HIS A 41 19.04 -8.29 -5.54
C HIS A 41 19.44 -7.46 -6.76
N GLN A 42 18.48 -6.95 -7.55
CA GLN A 42 18.80 -6.07 -8.66
C GLN A 42 19.56 -4.84 -8.16
N TRP A 43 20.67 -4.49 -8.83
CA TRP A 43 21.57 -3.45 -8.38
C TRP A 43 20.94 -2.07 -8.13
N ILE A 44 19.89 -1.73 -8.89
CA ILE A 44 19.15 -0.47 -8.73
C ILE A 44 18.55 -0.28 -7.33
N HIS A 45 18.40 -1.38 -6.57
CA HIS A 45 17.84 -1.38 -5.23
C HIS A 45 18.92 -1.38 -4.14
N ILE A 46 20.02 -2.09 -4.36
CA ILE A 46 20.97 -2.39 -3.28
C ILE A 46 22.38 -1.84 -3.48
N ASP A 47 22.80 -1.52 -4.71
CA ASP A 47 24.16 -1.01 -4.97
C ASP A 47 24.18 0.51 -4.96
N VAL A 48 24.38 1.06 -3.76
CA VAL A 48 24.40 2.52 -3.53
C VAL A 48 25.52 3.21 -4.32
N GLU A 49 26.69 2.60 -4.42
CA GLU A 49 27.84 3.22 -5.12
C GLU A 49 27.65 3.24 -6.64
N ARG A 50 27.04 2.22 -7.18
CA ARG A 50 26.65 2.19 -8.58
C ARG A 50 25.48 3.14 -8.86
N ALA A 51 24.49 3.19 -7.98
CA ALA A 51 23.35 4.10 -8.11
C ALA A 51 23.78 5.57 -8.16
N LYS A 52 24.78 5.97 -7.36
CA LYS A 52 25.35 7.33 -7.40
C LYS A 52 25.87 7.74 -8.78
N LYS A 53 26.28 6.77 -9.60
CA LYS A 53 26.87 7.02 -10.92
C LYS A 53 25.88 6.87 -12.06
N GLU A 54 24.96 5.89 -11.96
CA GLU A 54 24.16 5.42 -13.07
C GLU A 54 22.65 5.70 -12.94
N MET A 55 22.15 5.97 -11.71
CA MET A 55 20.73 6.26 -11.49
C MET A 55 20.43 7.76 -11.60
N PRO A 56 19.24 8.13 -12.06
CA PRO A 56 18.76 9.51 -11.93
C PRO A 56 18.84 9.96 -10.47
N GLU A 57 19.35 11.18 -10.25
CA GLU A 57 19.57 11.77 -8.90
C GLU A 57 20.55 10.97 -8.01
N GLY A 58 21.26 9.97 -8.54
CA GLY A 58 22.28 9.21 -7.82
C GLY A 58 21.76 8.39 -6.64
N LYS A 59 20.50 7.99 -6.65
CA LYS A 59 19.83 7.26 -5.56
C LYS A 59 19.35 5.90 -5.99
N THR A 60 19.41 4.92 -5.09
CA THR A 60 18.69 3.66 -5.25
C THR A 60 17.17 3.88 -5.17
N ILE A 61 16.41 2.92 -5.65
CA ILE A 61 14.96 2.94 -5.59
C ILE A 61 14.42 1.71 -4.86
N ALA A 62 13.28 1.85 -4.20
CA ALA A 62 12.57 0.73 -3.61
C ALA A 62 11.95 -0.17 -4.69
N HIS A 63 11.86 -1.48 -4.42
CA HIS A 63 11.10 -2.41 -5.24
C HIS A 63 9.62 -1.98 -5.28
N GLY A 64 9.00 -2.01 -6.45
CA GLY A 64 7.56 -1.74 -6.56
C GLY A 64 6.73 -2.68 -5.69
N TYR A 65 7.10 -3.97 -5.64
CA TYR A 65 6.45 -4.96 -4.78
C TYR A 65 6.67 -4.71 -3.28
N PHE A 66 7.80 -4.12 -2.88
CA PHE A 66 7.99 -3.67 -1.50
C PHE A 66 6.94 -2.60 -1.16
N MET A 67 6.77 -1.60 -2.00
CA MET A 67 5.77 -0.55 -1.81
C MET A 67 4.34 -1.12 -1.74
N LEU A 68 4.01 -2.07 -2.62
CA LEU A 68 2.72 -2.74 -2.61
C LEU A 68 2.51 -3.56 -1.32
N SER A 69 3.57 -4.20 -0.80
CA SER A 69 3.54 -4.99 0.43
C SER A 69 3.31 -4.16 1.70
N LEU A 70 3.51 -2.84 1.65
CA LEU A 70 3.20 -1.93 2.76
C LEU A 70 1.69 -1.68 2.93
N LEU A 71 0.86 -2.01 1.94
CA LEU A 71 -0.57 -1.72 1.96
C LEU A 71 -1.30 -2.20 3.22
N PRO A 72 -1.12 -3.43 3.72
CA PRO A 72 -1.85 -3.86 4.91
C PRO A 72 -1.56 -2.99 6.14
N MET A 73 -0.29 -2.64 6.34
CA MET A 73 0.16 -1.83 7.48
C MET A 73 -0.34 -0.37 7.34
N LEU A 74 -0.18 0.24 6.17
CA LEU A 74 -0.61 1.62 5.93
C LEU A 74 -2.14 1.73 5.93
N ALA A 75 -2.86 0.76 5.33
CA ALA A 75 -4.32 0.74 5.30
C ALA A 75 -4.95 0.59 6.69
N ALA A 76 -4.30 -0.11 7.62
CA ALA A 76 -4.74 -0.21 9.01
C ALA A 76 -4.76 1.14 9.73
N GLN A 77 -3.98 2.11 9.26
CA GLN A 77 -3.98 3.48 9.80
C GLN A 77 -5.08 4.36 9.21
N ASN A 78 -5.66 4.00 8.05
CA ASN A 78 -6.77 4.76 7.47
C ASN A 78 -8.09 4.50 8.21
N ALA A 79 -8.39 3.23 8.45
CA ALA A 79 -9.62 2.81 9.12
C ALA A 79 -9.40 1.55 9.96
N LYS A 80 -10.07 1.51 11.11
CA LYS A 80 -10.23 0.32 11.95
C LYS A 80 -11.67 -0.17 11.84
N ILE A 81 -11.82 -1.45 11.49
CA ILE A 81 -13.13 -2.11 11.47
C ILE A 81 -13.23 -2.96 12.73
N ASN A 82 -14.16 -2.60 13.61
CA ASN A 82 -14.45 -3.33 14.84
C ASN A 82 -15.23 -4.62 14.53
N ASN A 83 -15.31 -5.53 15.49
CA ASN A 83 -16.05 -6.79 15.36
C ASN A 83 -15.65 -7.61 14.11
N THR A 84 -14.35 -7.59 13.79
CA THR A 84 -13.76 -8.36 12.70
C THR A 84 -12.93 -9.48 13.28
N SER A 85 -13.24 -10.73 12.91
CA SER A 85 -12.44 -11.90 13.32
C SER A 85 -11.15 -12.03 12.50
N ARG A 86 -11.22 -11.73 11.20
CA ARG A 86 -10.06 -11.76 10.29
C ARG A 86 -10.31 -10.96 9.02
N THR A 87 -9.23 -10.47 8.43
CA THR A 87 -9.21 -9.90 7.09
C THR A 87 -8.17 -10.62 6.24
N LEU A 88 -8.53 -11.01 5.04
CA LEU A 88 -7.64 -11.68 4.08
C LEU A 88 -7.39 -10.76 2.88
N ASN A 89 -6.13 -10.63 2.48
CA ASN A 89 -5.79 -10.04 1.19
C ASN A 89 -6.11 -11.08 0.11
N TYR A 90 -7.14 -10.83 -0.70
CA TYR A 90 -7.62 -11.78 -1.70
C TYR A 90 -6.95 -11.58 -3.05
N GLY A 91 -6.69 -10.34 -3.40
CA GLY A 91 -6.06 -10.01 -4.68
C GLY A 91 -5.95 -8.51 -4.93
N SER A 92 -5.43 -8.19 -6.09
CA SER A 92 -5.32 -6.81 -6.57
C SER A 92 -5.54 -6.75 -8.07
N ASP A 93 -6.30 -5.76 -8.50
CA ASP A 93 -6.51 -5.45 -9.91
C ASP A 93 -5.86 -4.10 -10.24
N LYS A 94 -5.62 -3.86 -11.54
CA LYS A 94 -5.16 -2.57 -12.07
C LYS A 94 -3.90 -2.02 -11.40
N VAL A 95 -3.01 -2.87 -10.91
CA VAL A 95 -1.74 -2.44 -10.29
C VAL A 95 -0.85 -1.82 -11.36
N ARG A 96 -0.40 -0.59 -11.10
CA ARG A 96 0.58 0.12 -11.93
C ARG A 96 1.55 0.87 -11.03
N PHE A 97 2.84 0.62 -11.23
CA PHE A 97 3.91 1.40 -10.64
C PHE A 97 4.17 2.61 -11.53
N ILE A 98 3.83 3.79 -11.04
CA ILE A 98 3.77 5.04 -11.83
C ILE A 98 5.07 5.82 -11.71
N ASN A 99 5.61 5.92 -10.49
CA ASN A 99 6.82 6.67 -10.21
C ASN A 99 7.77 5.86 -9.33
N MET A 100 9.08 6.05 -9.53
CA MET A 100 10.11 5.41 -8.72
C MET A 100 10.11 6.00 -7.30
N VAL A 101 10.02 5.14 -6.30
CA VAL A 101 10.18 5.54 -4.90
C VAL A 101 11.67 5.46 -4.55
N LYS A 102 12.32 6.59 -4.45
CA LYS A 102 13.76 6.68 -4.14
C LYS A 102 14.02 6.35 -2.67
N VAL A 103 15.21 5.89 -2.36
CA VAL A 103 15.68 5.81 -0.97
C VAL A 103 15.52 7.18 -0.29
N ASP A 104 15.19 7.15 0.99
CA ASP A 104 14.87 8.30 1.85
C ASP A 104 13.62 9.08 1.50
N SER A 105 12.77 8.59 0.57
CA SER A 105 11.44 9.14 0.37
C SER A 105 10.53 8.83 1.56
N PHE A 106 9.55 9.71 1.77
CA PHE A 106 8.41 9.46 2.64
C PHE A 106 7.18 9.13 1.79
N VAL A 107 6.47 8.08 2.15
CA VAL A 107 5.27 7.64 1.43
C VAL A 107 4.09 7.45 2.38
N ARG A 108 2.87 7.61 1.87
CA ARG A 108 1.64 7.30 2.58
C ARG A 108 0.58 6.77 1.63
N ILE A 109 -0.45 6.15 2.19
CA ILE A 109 -1.54 5.61 1.37
C ILE A 109 -2.79 6.50 1.47
N ASN A 110 -3.33 6.87 0.31
CA ASN A 110 -4.67 7.39 0.14
C ASN A 110 -5.57 6.24 -0.29
N ARG A 111 -6.69 6.04 0.40
CA ARG A 111 -7.61 4.92 0.16
C ARG A 111 -9.05 5.38 0.08
N THR A 112 -9.79 4.78 -0.86
CA THR A 112 -11.25 4.94 -1.01
C THR A 112 -11.87 3.55 -1.17
N ILE A 113 -12.92 3.25 -0.43
CA ILE A 113 -13.68 2.02 -0.60
C ILE A 113 -14.56 2.17 -1.85
N LEU A 114 -14.42 1.26 -2.82
CA LEU A 114 -15.21 1.28 -4.05
C LEU A 114 -16.46 0.42 -3.97
N SER A 115 -16.38 -0.74 -3.33
CA SER A 115 -17.52 -1.61 -3.10
C SER A 115 -17.36 -2.43 -1.83
N CYS A 116 -18.50 -2.91 -1.31
CA CYS A 116 -18.59 -3.83 -0.20
C CYS A 116 -19.76 -4.78 -0.46
N ASP A 117 -19.47 -6.01 -0.86
CA ASP A 117 -20.45 -6.99 -1.29
C ASP A 117 -20.55 -8.14 -0.28
N ASN A 118 -21.77 -8.55 0.07
CA ASN A 118 -22.01 -9.70 0.93
C ASN A 118 -21.55 -10.99 0.24
N MET A 119 -20.93 -11.88 0.99
CA MET A 119 -20.54 -13.20 0.54
C MET A 119 -21.43 -14.28 1.14
N LYS A 120 -21.61 -15.39 0.42
CA LYS A 120 -22.46 -16.52 0.86
C LYS A 120 -22.02 -17.15 2.20
N ASN A 121 -20.76 -17.00 2.56
CA ASN A 121 -20.17 -17.53 3.80
C ASN A 121 -20.19 -16.54 4.97
N GLY A 122 -20.98 -15.47 4.88
CA GLY A 122 -21.16 -14.46 5.93
C GLY A 122 -20.07 -13.40 6.00
N GLY A 123 -19.08 -13.43 5.09
CA GLY A 123 -18.06 -12.38 4.97
C GLY A 123 -18.45 -11.28 3.98
N PHE A 124 -17.56 -10.31 3.85
CA PHE A 124 -17.72 -9.17 2.95
C PHE A 124 -16.51 -9.11 2.00
N ARG A 125 -16.78 -8.97 0.70
CA ARG A 125 -15.77 -8.67 -0.31
C ARG A 125 -15.69 -7.16 -0.46
N VAL A 126 -14.55 -6.59 -0.08
CA VAL A 126 -14.32 -5.15 -0.10
C VAL A 126 -13.28 -4.82 -1.17
N VAL A 127 -13.65 -3.93 -2.11
CA VAL A 127 -12.72 -3.41 -3.12
C VAL A 127 -12.32 -2.00 -2.73
N ASN A 128 -11.02 -1.74 -2.73
CA ASN A 128 -10.47 -0.43 -2.41
C ASN A 128 -9.65 0.10 -3.58
N LYS A 129 -9.81 1.38 -3.90
CA LYS A 129 -8.82 2.14 -4.67
C LYS A 129 -7.73 2.61 -3.70
N CYS A 130 -6.48 2.30 -4.03
CA CYS A 130 -5.32 2.68 -3.26
C CYS A 130 -4.35 3.47 -4.13
N GLU A 131 -3.79 4.53 -3.58
CA GLU A 131 -2.79 5.38 -4.23
C GLU A 131 -1.67 5.65 -3.24
N LEU A 132 -0.43 5.26 -3.60
CA LEU A 132 0.76 5.54 -2.81
C LEU A 132 1.27 6.93 -3.14
N GLU A 133 1.02 7.89 -2.27
CA GLU A 133 1.57 9.24 -2.37
C GLU A 133 3.04 9.25 -1.96
N ILE A 134 3.87 9.94 -2.73
CA ILE A 134 5.27 10.22 -2.38
C ILE A 134 5.35 11.69 -2.00
N GLN A 135 5.94 12.00 -0.86
CA GLN A 135 6.08 13.39 -0.39
C GLN A 135 6.84 14.23 -1.42
N ASP A 136 6.33 15.42 -1.69
CA ASP A 136 6.89 16.41 -2.62
C ASP A 136 6.93 15.97 -4.10
N GLU A 137 6.26 14.87 -4.46
CA GLU A 137 6.12 14.39 -5.83
C GLU A 137 4.68 14.56 -6.34
N SER A 138 4.53 14.98 -7.60
CA SER A 138 3.20 15.16 -8.22
C SER A 138 2.55 13.85 -8.69
N LYS A 139 3.35 12.80 -8.86
CA LYS A 139 2.90 11.49 -9.33
C LYS A 139 3.00 10.47 -8.20
N PRO A 140 2.00 9.60 -8.03
CA PRO A 140 2.04 8.56 -7.02
C PRO A 140 3.08 7.48 -7.36
N GLY A 141 3.59 6.78 -6.36
CA GLY A 141 4.47 5.63 -6.54
C GLY A 141 3.73 4.47 -7.21
N PHE A 142 2.50 4.20 -6.78
CA PHE A 142 1.62 3.26 -7.46
C PHE A 142 0.15 3.64 -7.31
N ILE A 143 -0.67 3.05 -8.19
CA ILE A 143 -2.11 2.94 -8.05
C ILE A 143 -2.51 1.46 -8.11
N ALA A 144 -3.52 1.07 -7.34
CA ALA A 144 -4.04 -0.29 -7.33
C ALA A 144 -5.52 -0.32 -6.91
N GLU A 145 -6.25 -1.31 -7.41
CA GLU A 145 -7.52 -1.74 -6.81
C GLU A 145 -7.23 -3.01 -6.00
N THR A 146 -7.38 -2.97 -4.68
CA THR A 146 -7.15 -4.12 -3.80
C THR A 146 -8.46 -4.75 -3.38
N ILE A 147 -8.45 -6.07 -3.24
CA ILE A 147 -9.61 -6.86 -2.84
C ILE A 147 -9.30 -7.53 -1.51
N SER A 148 -10.10 -7.23 -0.50
CA SER A 148 -10.02 -7.85 0.82
C SER A 148 -11.29 -8.63 1.13
N LEU A 149 -11.15 -9.75 1.84
CA LEU A 149 -12.26 -10.49 2.41
C LEU A 149 -12.28 -10.23 3.91
N VAL A 150 -13.36 -9.61 4.40
CA VAL A 150 -13.53 -9.22 5.81
C VAL A 150 -14.58 -10.10 6.45
N PHE A 151 -14.26 -10.72 7.58
CA PHE A 151 -15.15 -11.61 8.30
C PHE A 151 -15.48 -11.06 9.70
N PRO A 152 -16.78 -11.10 10.09
CA PRO A 152 -17.20 -10.76 11.45
C PRO A 152 -16.59 -11.67 12.51
#